data_0f8dc0453ab9a17a7f192bf45007e6b5
#
_entry.id   0f8dc0453ab9a17a7f192bf45007e6b5
#
_cell.length_a   1.000
_cell.length_b   1.000
_cell.length_c   1.000
_cell.angle_alpha   90.00
_cell.angle_beta   90.00
_cell.angle_gamma   90.00
#
_symmetry.space_group_name_H-M   'P 1'
#
loop_
_entity.id
_entity.type
_entity.pdbx_description
1 polymer ?
#
loop_
_entity_poly.entity_id
_entity_poly.type
_entity_poly.pdbx_seq_one_letter_code
_entity_poly.pdbx_strand_id
1 'polypeptide(L)'
;MRKCHHLLQSPPTEIREFSFRGPDFFVVLGTDRKPRKSWVVWEEDGKYPNVIVEILSPKTANTDRGLKKQIYQDNFRTPDYFWFDPYSLEFKGFQLVGGRYQELVVNENGRLWSQQLELYLGIHESKLRFFTPEGELIPTPEEAAEQERQKKEQAQQELAEMAALLARYRERFGELRE
;
A
#
# COMPACT_ATOMS: atom_id res chain seq x y z
N MET A 1 9.14 0.67 3.23
CA MET A 1 8.29 -0.53 3.43
C MET A 1 9.17 -1.74 3.59
N ARG A 2 9.17 -2.40 4.75
CA ARG A 2 9.86 -3.69 4.89
C ARG A 2 8.90 -4.77 4.38
N LYS A 3 9.36 -5.61 3.45
CA LYS A 3 8.62 -6.80 3.00
C LYS A 3 8.40 -7.71 4.21
N CYS A 4 7.17 -7.77 4.70
CA CYS A 4 6.79 -8.75 5.71
C CYS A 4 6.48 -10.07 5.00
N HIS A 5 7.50 -10.89 4.78
CA HIS A 5 7.34 -12.29 4.42
C HIS A 5 7.01 -13.04 5.69
N HIS A 6 5.75 -13.11 6.08
CA HIS A 6 5.40 -13.88 7.27
C HIS A 6 4.08 -14.62 7.13
N LEU A 7 4.21 -15.89 7.45
CA LEU A 7 3.21 -16.94 7.54
C LEU A 7 2.00 -16.52 8.38
N LEU A 8 0.83 -16.51 7.78
CA LEU A 8 -0.43 -16.64 8.50
C LEU A 8 -0.55 -18.11 8.92
N GLN A 9 -0.39 -18.39 10.20
CA GLN A 9 -0.59 -19.74 10.74
C GLN A 9 -2.05 -19.88 11.17
N SER A 10 -2.74 -20.88 10.63
CA SER A 10 -4.06 -21.34 11.12
C SER A 10 -3.87 -22.30 12.29
N PRO A 11 -4.89 -22.48 13.17
CA PRO A 11 -4.79 -23.42 14.28
C PRO A 11 -4.55 -24.87 13.80
N PRO A 12 -3.89 -25.71 14.61
CA PRO A 12 -3.35 -27.01 14.19
C PRO A 12 -4.41 -28.12 14.14
N THR A 13 -5.41 -28.00 13.28
CA THR A 13 -6.33 -29.08 12.98
C THR A 13 -6.49 -29.27 11.50
N GLU A 14 -5.81 -30.26 10.95
CA GLU A 14 -6.04 -30.86 9.62
C GLU A 14 -5.63 -30.11 8.35
N ILE A 15 -4.55 -29.30 8.35
CA ILE A 15 -3.96 -28.85 7.08
C ILE A 15 -2.54 -29.41 6.96
N ARG A 16 -2.43 -30.72 6.68
CA ARG A 16 -1.16 -31.45 6.62
C ARG A 16 -0.36 -31.27 5.32
N GLU A 17 -0.81 -30.49 4.34
CA GLU A 17 -0.08 -30.35 3.04
C GLU A 17 -0.13 -28.97 2.37
N PHE A 18 -0.54 -27.92 3.04
CA PHE A 18 -0.42 -26.60 2.42
C PHE A 18 0.90 -25.95 2.85
N SER A 19 1.88 -25.97 1.92
CA SER A 19 2.98 -25.00 1.94
C SER A 19 2.38 -23.60 1.77
N PHE A 20 1.80 -23.10 2.85
CA PHE A 20 1.13 -21.81 2.85
C PHE A 20 2.18 -20.72 2.77
N ARG A 21 2.36 -20.17 1.61
CA ARG A 21 3.08 -18.91 1.42
C ARG A 21 2.10 -17.80 1.75
N GLY A 22 2.44 -16.96 2.73
CA GLY A 22 1.64 -15.78 3.07
C GLY A 22 1.47 -14.85 1.86
N PRO A 23 0.51 -13.91 1.91
CA PRO A 23 0.34 -12.91 0.87
C PRO A 23 1.59 -12.02 0.74
N ASP A 24 1.86 -11.53 -0.47
CA ASP A 24 2.97 -10.61 -0.71
C ASP A 24 2.78 -9.28 0.02
N PHE A 25 1.53 -8.82 0.10
CA PHE A 25 1.15 -7.65 0.85
C PHE A 25 -0.25 -7.81 1.44
N PHE A 26 -0.44 -7.36 2.67
CA PHE A 26 -1.76 -7.32 3.30
C PHE A 26 -1.92 -6.14 4.27
N VAL A 27 -3.17 -5.78 4.51
CA VAL A 27 -3.56 -4.76 5.48
C VAL A 27 -4.57 -5.33 6.46
N VAL A 28 -4.36 -5.09 7.74
CA VAL A 28 -5.33 -5.34 8.80
C VAL A 28 -5.73 -4.01 9.41
N LEU A 29 -7.02 -3.71 9.40
CA LEU A 29 -7.57 -2.49 9.94
C LEU A 29 -7.95 -2.66 11.42
N GLY A 30 -8.07 -1.53 12.13
CA GLY A 30 -8.50 -1.53 13.52
C GLY A 30 -7.52 -2.24 14.48
N THR A 31 -6.23 -2.18 14.22
CA THR A 31 -5.18 -2.75 15.07
C THR A 31 -4.11 -1.71 15.41
N ASP A 32 -3.40 -1.93 16.52
CA ASP A 32 -2.31 -1.04 16.94
C ASP A 32 -1.16 -1.04 15.93
N ARG A 33 -0.60 0.14 15.67
CA ARG A 33 0.57 0.32 14.84
C ARG A 33 1.84 0.01 15.62
N LYS A 34 2.23 -1.27 15.64
CA LYS A 34 3.46 -1.75 16.31
C LYS A 34 4.29 -2.62 15.36
N PRO A 35 5.61 -2.73 15.54
CA PRO A 35 6.42 -3.70 14.82
C PRO A 35 5.99 -5.13 15.15
N ARG A 36 5.79 -5.95 14.12
CA ARG A 36 5.48 -7.37 14.26
C ARG A 36 6.43 -8.19 13.39
N LYS A 37 6.86 -9.34 13.88
CA LYS A 37 7.65 -10.30 13.09
C LYS A 37 6.78 -11.11 12.14
N SER A 38 5.55 -11.41 12.56
CA SER A 38 4.54 -12.16 11.81
C SER A 38 3.15 -11.68 12.24
N TRP A 39 2.14 -11.97 11.43
CA TRP A 39 0.75 -11.82 11.81
C TRP A 39 0.20 -13.18 12.22
N VAL A 40 -0.09 -13.33 13.50
CA VAL A 40 -0.63 -14.56 14.09
C VAL A 40 -2.06 -14.26 14.51
N VAL A 41 -3.03 -14.78 13.77
CA VAL A 41 -4.45 -14.40 13.90
C VAL A 41 -4.96 -14.53 15.33
N TRP A 42 -4.64 -15.61 16.04
CA TRP A 42 -5.09 -15.81 17.42
C TRP A 42 -4.35 -14.96 18.48
N GLU A 43 -3.19 -14.37 18.14
CA GLU A 43 -2.47 -13.40 18.98
C GLU A 43 -2.90 -11.95 18.71
N GLU A 44 -3.68 -11.75 17.65
CA GLU A 44 -4.15 -10.45 17.18
C GLU A 44 -5.70 -10.42 17.14
N ASP A 45 -6.33 -10.86 18.23
CA ASP A 45 -7.77 -10.83 18.47
C ASP A 45 -8.62 -11.54 17.38
N GLY A 46 -8.08 -12.54 16.72
CA GLY A 46 -8.77 -13.24 15.64
C GLY A 46 -8.90 -12.44 14.34
N LYS A 47 -8.16 -11.33 14.17
CA LYS A 47 -8.28 -10.46 13.00
C LYS A 47 -7.57 -11.04 11.79
N TYR A 48 -8.31 -11.20 10.73
CA TYR A 48 -7.81 -11.54 9.39
C TYR A 48 -7.55 -10.28 8.56
N PRO A 49 -6.75 -10.38 7.48
CA PRO A 49 -6.54 -9.25 6.57
C PRO A 49 -7.84 -8.70 5.98
N ASN A 50 -7.96 -7.39 5.98
CA ASN A 50 -9.03 -6.68 5.28
C ASN A 50 -8.74 -6.55 3.78
N VAL A 51 -7.46 -6.42 3.44
CA VAL A 51 -6.99 -6.33 2.06
C VAL A 51 -5.81 -7.25 1.87
N ILE A 52 -5.79 -7.98 0.78
CA ILE A 52 -4.65 -8.79 0.32
C ILE A 52 -4.31 -8.39 -1.11
N VAL A 53 -3.01 -8.24 -1.37
CA VAL A 53 -2.47 -8.05 -2.73
C VAL A 53 -1.39 -9.09 -2.99
N GLU A 54 -1.53 -9.84 -4.09
CA GLU A 54 -0.54 -10.79 -4.59
C GLU A 54 0.18 -10.22 -5.81
N ILE A 55 1.49 -10.38 -5.84
CA ILE A 55 2.33 -10.05 -7.01
C ILE A 55 2.67 -11.34 -7.72
N LEU A 56 2.08 -11.53 -8.88
CA LEU A 56 2.20 -12.78 -9.61
C LEU A 56 3.62 -12.99 -10.12
N SER A 57 4.05 -14.23 -10.07
CA SER A 57 5.25 -14.72 -10.73
C SER A 57 4.91 -15.91 -11.62
N PRO A 58 5.73 -16.26 -12.63
CA PRO A 58 5.47 -17.43 -13.47
C PRO A 58 5.29 -18.73 -12.68
N LYS A 59 5.89 -18.82 -11.48
CA LYS A 59 5.81 -20.01 -10.61
C LYS A 59 4.55 -20.03 -9.73
N THR A 60 4.00 -18.88 -9.38
CA THR A 60 2.92 -18.77 -8.39
C THR A 60 1.58 -18.36 -8.98
N ALA A 61 1.56 -17.82 -10.18
CA ALA A 61 0.37 -17.22 -10.81
C ALA A 61 -0.88 -18.14 -10.77
N ASN A 62 -0.72 -19.42 -11.08
CA ASN A 62 -1.85 -20.37 -11.05
C ASN A 62 -2.39 -20.59 -9.63
N THR A 63 -1.48 -20.67 -8.65
CA THR A 63 -1.84 -20.83 -7.23
C THR A 63 -2.51 -19.57 -6.69
N ASP A 64 -1.99 -18.39 -7.03
CA ASP A 64 -2.48 -17.10 -6.56
C ASP A 64 -3.86 -16.78 -7.16
N ARG A 65 -4.04 -17.04 -8.48
CA ARG A 65 -5.34 -16.87 -9.16
C ARG A 65 -6.39 -17.90 -8.75
N GLY A 66 -5.99 -19.07 -8.27
CA GLY A 66 -6.86 -20.21 -7.96
C GLY A 66 -6.97 -20.48 -6.47
N LEU A 67 -6.08 -21.34 -5.96
CA LEU A 67 -6.16 -21.88 -4.59
C LEU A 67 -6.10 -20.79 -3.52
N LYS A 68 -5.15 -19.85 -3.61
CA LYS A 68 -5.05 -18.76 -2.63
C LYS A 68 -6.29 -17.88 -2.64
N LYS A 69 -6.80 -17.52 -3.83
CA LYS A 69 -8.05 -16.78 -3.95
C LYS A 69 -9.20 -17.47 -3.24
N GLN A 70 -9.30 -18.79 -3.38
CA GLN A 70 -10.33 -19.58 -2.71
C GLN A 70 -10.13 -19.57 -1.17
N ILE A 71 -8.91 -19.75 -0.67
CA ILE A 71 -8.60 -19.67 0.74
C ILE A 71 -8.96 -18.30 1.32
N TYR A 72 -8.60 -17.23 0.63
CA TYR A 72 -8.91 -15.86 1.07
C TYR A 72 -10.41 -15.57 1.06
N GLN A 73 -11.15 -16.17 0.12
CA GLN A 73 -12.61 -16.09 0.07
C GLN A 73 -13.27 -16.89 1.20
N ASP A 74 -12.96 -18.19 1.30
CA ASP A 74 -13.74 -19.14 2.07
C ASP A 74 -13.29 -19.21 3.54
N ASN A 75 -11.97 -19.11 3.79
CA ASN A 75 -11.39 -19.24 5.12
C ASN A 75 -11.12 -17.89 5.79
N PHE A 76 -10.41 -17.00 5.11
CA PHE A 76 -10.04 -15.70 5.68
C PHE A 76 -11.17 -14.68 5.60
N ARG A 77 -12.09 -14.87 4.65
CA ARG A 77 -13.20 -13.94 4.42
C ARG A 77 -12.67 -12.52 4.17
N THR A 78 -11.51 -12.41 3.52
CA THR A 78 -10.86 -11.13 3.22
C THR A 78 -11.76 -10.28 2.32
N PRO A 79 -12.16 -9.07 2.74
CA PRO A 79 -13.09 -8.24 1.99
C PRO A 79 -12.60 -7.85 0.61
N ASP A 80 -11.34 -7.40 0.49
CA ASP A 80 -10.76 -6.94 -0.77
C ASP A 80 -9.54 -7.77 -1.12
N TYR A 81 -9.55 -8.37 -2.31
CA TYR A 81 -8.46 -9.18 -2.83
C TYR A 81 -8.02 -8.67 -4.20
N PHE A 82 -6.72 -8.45 -4.35
CA PHE A 82 -6.11 -7.97 -5.60
C PHE A 82 -4.95 -8.86 -5.99
N TRP A 83 -4.67 -8.95 -7.29
CA TRP A 83 -3.41 -9.47 -7.78
C TRP A 83 -2.92 -8.65 -8.98
N PHE A 84 -1.62 -8.59 -9.11
CA PHE A 84 -0.92 -7.85 -10.16
C PHE A 84 0.19 -8.71 -10.77
N ASP A 85 0.21 -8.77 -12.09
CA ASP A 85 1.26 -9.43 -12.85
C ASP A 85 2.22 -8.36 -13.41
N PRO A 86 3.45 -8.25 -12.88
CA PRO A 86 4.40 -7.22 -13.31
C PRO A 86 4.97 -7.45 -14.72
N TYR A 87 4.78 -8.65 -15.29
CA TYR A 87 5.28 -8.97 -16.62
C TYR A 87 4.27 -8.65 -17.72
N SER A 88 3.01 -9.01 -17.51
CA SER A 88 1.92 -8.73 -18.45
C SER A 88 1.22 -7.40 -18.17
N LEU A 89 1.46 -6.80 -17.00
CA LEU A 89 0.75 -5.65 -16.45
C LEU A 89 -0.75 -5.92 -16.26
N GLU A 90 -1.14 -7.19 -16.17
CA GLU A 90 -2.52 -7.55 -15.86
C GLU A 90 -2.78 -7.30 -14.38
N PHE A 91 -3.87 -6.60 -14.09
CA PHE A 91 -4.27 -6.24 -12.73
C PHE A 91 -5.76 -6.51 -12.54
N LYS A 92 -6.10 -7.25 -11.50
CA LYS A 92 -7.49 -7.56 -11.15
C LYS A 92 -7.74 -7.40 -9.66
N GLY A 93 -8.97 -7.05 -9.32
CA GLY A 93 -9.45 -6.93 -7.96
C GLY A 93 -10.79 -7.61 -7.78
N PHE A 94 -11.03 -8.03 -6.55
CA PHE A 94 -12.23 -8.75 -6.15
C PHE A 94 -12.71 -8.24 -4.79
N GLN A 95 -14.03 -8.09 -4.66
CA GLN A 95 -14.68 -7.75 -3.41
C GLN A 95 -15.53 -8.93 -2.92
N LEU A 96 -15.49 -9.19 -1.63
CA LEU A 96 -16.27 -10.26 -1.00
C LEU A 96 -17.70 -9.79 -0.76
N VAL A 97 -18.64 -10.25 -1.59
CA VAL A 97 -20.06 -9.93 -1.49
C VAL A 97 -20.87 -11.21 -1.29
N GLY A 98 -21.64 -11.28 -0.23
CA GLY A 98 -22.43 -12.49 0.08
C GLY A 98 -21.60 -13.77 0.26
N GLY A 99 -20.30 -13.61 0.63
CA GLY A 99 -19.39 -14.72 0.84
C GLY A 99 -18.72 -15.25 -0.44
N ARG A 100 -18.84 -14.54 -1.55
CA ARG A 100 -18.20 -14.86 -2.82
C ARG A 100 -17.48 -13.65 -3.37
N TYR A 101 -16.30 -13.87 -4.00
CA TYR A 101 -15.60 -12.83 -4.69
C TYR A 101 -16.30 -12.45 -5.99
N GLN A 102 -16.66 -11.18 -6.09
CA GLN A 102 -17.09 -10.54 -7.31
C GLN A 102 -15.94 -9.71 -7.87
N GLU A 103 -15.67 -9.84 -9.16
CA GLU A 103 -14.63 -9.07 -9.83
C GLU A 103 -15.01 -7.59 -9.88
N LEU A 104 -14.08 -6.73 -9.50
CA LEU A 104 -14.25 -5.30 -9.56
C LEU A 104 -14.07 -4.79 -10.98
N VAL A 105 -14.85 -3.77 -11.32
CA VAL A 105 -14.75 -3.09 -12.62
C VAL A 105 -13.82 -1.90 -12.49
N VAL A 106 -12.91 -1.75 -13.43
CA VAL A 106 -12.02 -0.58 -13.52
C VAL A 106 -12.81 0.67 -13.84
N ASN A 107 -12.40 1.79 -13.26
CA ASN A 107 -12.94 3.09 -13.63
C ASN A 107 -12.35 3.58 -14.98
N GLU A 108 -12.73 4.78 -15.42
CA GLU A 108 -12.27 5.40 -16.67
C GLU A 108 -10.74 5.56 -16.76
N ASN A 109 -10.06 5.62 -15.61
CA ASN A 109 -8.61 5.73 -15.51
C ASN A 109 -7.91 4.36 -15.36
N GLY A 110 -8.61 3.23 -15.55
CA GLY A 110 -8.06 1.89 -15.39
C GLY A 110 -7.73 1.50 -13.96
N ARG A 111 -8.41 2.10 -12.96
CA ARG A 111 -8.15 1.88 -11.53
C ARG A 111 -9.28 1.12 -10.88
N LEU A 112 -8.95 0.33 -9.85
CA LEU A 112 -9.90 -0.43 -9.04
C LEU A 112 -10.05 0.22 -7.67
N TRP A 113 -11.29 0.34 -7.19
CA TRP A 113 -11.58 0.88 -5.87
C TRP A 113 -11.45 -0.19 -4.79
N SER A 114 -10.69 0.09 -3.74
CA SER A 114 -10.71 -0.70 -2.52
C SER A 114 -11.65 -0.05 -1.51
N GLN A 115 -12.72 -0.75 -1.17
CA GLN A 115 -13.68 -0.29 -0.17
C GLN A 115 -13.06 -0.25 1.23
N GLN A 116 -12.10 -1.14 1.50
CA GLN A 116 -11.45 -1.21 2.81
C GLN A 116 -10.40 -0.13 3.02
N LEU A 117 -9.68 0.26 1.98
CA LEU A 117 -8.64 1.29 2.07
C LEU A 117 -9.19 2.70 1.78
N GLU A 118 -10.37 2.79 1.17
CA GLU A 118 -10.93 4.04 0.64
C GLU A 118 -9.94 4.71 -0.36
N LEU A 119 -9.27 3.87 -1.16
CA LEU A 119 -8.26 4.27 -2.14
C LEU A 119 -8.48 3.53 -3.45
N TYR A 120 -8.02 4.12 -4.54
CA TYR A 120 -7.86 3.41 -5.79
C TYR A 120 -6.52 2.70 -5.88
N LEU A 121 -6.51 1.52 -6.49
CA LEU A 121 -5.32 0.81 -6.93
C LEU A 121 -5.28 0.84 -8.45
N GLY A 122 -4.11 1.04 -9.03
CA GLY A 122 -3.93 1.08 -10.48
C GLY A 122 -2.47 1.00 -10.89
N ILE A 123 -2.23 0.88 -12.18
CA ILE A 123 -0.89 0.79 -12.74
C ILE A 123 -0.40 2.20 -13.09
N HIS A 124 0.78 2.54 -12.59
CA HIS A 124 1.49 3.75 -12.94
C HIS A 124 2.98 3.43 -13.11
N GLU A 125 3.56 3.82 -14.24
CA GLU A 125 4.96 3.51 -14.60
C GLU A 125 5.29 2.02 -14.43
N SER A 126 4.41 1.15 -14.95
CA SER A 126 4.54 -0.33 -14.89
C SER A 126 4.57 -0.90 -13.46
N LYS A 127 4.12 -0.16 -12.46
CA LYS A 127 4.05 -0.58 -11.05
C LYS A 127 2.62 -0.44 -10.54
N LEU A 128 2.26 -1.32 -9.60
CA LEU A 128 1.01 -1.14 -8.86
C LEU A 128 1.16 -0.01 -7.85
N ARG A 129 0.28 0.98 -7.93
CA ARG A 129 0.30 2.17 -7.08
C ARG A 129 -1.08 2.45 -6.48
N PHE A 130 -1.07 3.22 -5.41
CA PHE A 130 -2.28 3.72 -4.76
C PHE A 130 -2.56 5.17 -5.18
N PHE A 131 -3.85 5.49 -5.24
CA PHE A 131 -4.32 6.84 -5.57
C PHE A 131 -5.42 7.26 -4.58
N THR A 132 -5.50 8.55 -4.31
CA THR A 132 -6.57 9.12 -3.49
C THR A 132 -7.93 8.98 -4.20
N PRO A 133 -9.06 9.20 -3.50
CA PRO A 133 -10.38 9.26 -4.13
C PRO A 133 -10.46 10.29 -5.27
N GLU A 134 -9.71 11.38 -5.16
CA GLU A 134 -9.62 12.45 -6.15
C GLU A 134 -8.74 12.07 -7.37
N GLY A 135 -8.04 10.93 -7.27
CA GLY A 135 -7.21 10.39 -8.33
C GLY A 135 -5.75 10.82 -8.29
N GLU A 136 -5.30 11.45 -7.22
CA GLU A 136 -3.90 11.82 -7.02
C GLU A 136 -3.04 10.61 -6.64
N LEU A 137 -1.83 10.54 -7.20
CA LEU A 137 -0.88 9.47 -6.89
C LEU A 137 -0.36 9.62 -5.45
N ILE A 138 -0.51 8.55 -4.66
CA ILE A 138 0.06 8.52 -3.32
C ILE A 138 1.55 8.19 -3.44
N PRO A 139 2.45 9.05 -2.93
CA PRO A 139 3.88 8.82 -3.00
C PRO A 139 4.28 7.60 -2.14
N THR A 140 5.30 6.87 -2.58
CA THR A 140 5.94 5.87 -1.74
C THR A 140 6.66 6.55 -0.56
N PRO A 141 7.00 5.83 0.52
CA PRO A 141 7.77 6.41 1.62
C PRO A 141 9.09 7.04 1.16
N GLU A 142 9.75 6.45 0.18
CA GLU A 142 11.00 6.95 -0.40
C GLU A 142 10.76 8.25 -1.18
N GLU A 143 9.71 8.29 -2.00
CA GLU A 143 9.31 9.48 -2.77
C GLU A 143 8.88 10.61 -1.81
N ALA A 144 8.10 10.29 -0.77
CA ALA A 144 7.67 11.26 0.22
C ALA A 144 8.86 11.85 1.00
N ALA A 145 9.82 11.02 1.41
CA ALA A 145 11.03 11.46 2.09
C ALA A 145 11.89 12.37 1.18
N GLU A 146 12.01 12.02 -0.10
CA GLU A 146 12.72 12.83 -1.08
C GLU A 146 12.04 14.18 -1.32
N GLN A 147 10.71 14.20 -1.46
CA GLN A 147 9.95 15.43 -1.59
C GLN A 147 10.07 16.34 -0.37
N GLU A 148 10.07 15.76 0.84
CA GLU A 148 10.25 16.51 2.08
C GLU A 148 11.67 17.11 2.16
N ARG A 149 12.70 16.35 1.76
CA ARG A 149 14.08 16.84 1.69
C ARG A 149 14.20 18.02 0.73
N GLN A 150 13.65 17.88 -0.48
CA GLN A 150 13.70 18.94 -1.49
C GLN A 150 12.98 20.21 -1.02
N LYS A 151 11.80 20.07 -0.42
CA LYS A 151 11.07 21.23 0.16
C LYS A 151 11.89 21.92 1.25
N LYS A 152 12.56 21.17 2.10
CA LYS A 152 13.40 21.71 3.17
C LYS A 152 14.63 22.44 2.61
N GLU A 153 15.30 21.88 1.61
CA GLU A 153 16.45 22.50 0.95
C GLU A 153 16.01 23.81 0.26
N GLN A 154 14.89 23.80 -0.44
CA GLN A 154 14.34 24.98 -1.09
C GLN A 154 13.98 26.08 -0.09
N ALA A 155 13.31 25.74 1.02
CA ALA A 155 12.97 26.70 2.05
C ALA A 155 14.24 27.30 2.72
N GLN A 156 15.29 26.51 2.91
CA GLN A 156 16.57 27.00 3.43
C GLN A 156 17.24 27.96 2.45
N GLN A 157 17.19 27.66 1.17
CA GLN A 157 17.75 28.53 0.13
C GLN A 157 16.99 29.86 0.05
N GLU A 158 15.66 29.84 0.05
CA GLU A 158 14.84 31.04 0.09
C GLU A 158 15.11 31.90 1.32
N LEU A 159 15.27 31.27 2.49
CA LEU A 159 15.64 31.98 3.73
C LEU A 159 17.01 32.65 3.63
N ALA A 160 18.00 31.95 3.06
CA ALA A 160 19.35 32.48 2.86
C ALA A 160 19.35 33.67 1.89
N GLU A 161 18.61 33.59 0.79
CA GLU A 161 18.46 34.66 -0.18
C GLU A 161 17.78 35.91 0.44
N MET A 162 16.73 35.68 1.23
CA MET A 162 16.04 36.75 1.95
C MET A 162 16.93 37.42 2.99
N ALA A 163 17.72 36.62 3.74
CA ALA A 163 18.70 37.15 4.69
C ALA A 163 19.79 37.98 3.99
N ALA A 164 20.29 37.51 2.86
CA ALA A 164 21.29 38.25 2.07
C ALA A 164 20.70 39.56 1.52
N LEU A 165 19.45 39.56 1.08
CA LEU A 165 18.77 40.75 0.61
C LEU A 165 18.59 41.78 1.75
N LEU A 166 18.17 41.32 2.93
CA LEU A 166 18.04 42.16 4.12
C LEU A 166 19.39 42.74 4.55
N ALA A 167 20.47 41.98 4.51
CA ALA A 167 21.79 42.47 4.80
C ALA A 167 22.25 43.60 3.87
N ARG A 168 22.01 43.43 2.54
CA ARG A 168 22.27 44.49 1.53
C ARG A 168 21.42 45.73 1.76
N TYR A 169 20.18 45.57 2.15
CA TYR A 169 19.29 46.67 2.46
C TYR A 169 19.77 47.49 3.66
N ARG A 170 20.16 46.77 4.76
CA ARG A 170 20.72 47.42 5.96
C ARG A 170 22.04 48.15 5.67
N GLU A 171 22.89 47.55 4.88
CA GLU A 171 24.16 48.19 4.47
C GLU A 171 23.90 49.47 3.65
N ARG A 172 22.91 49.49 2.80
CA ARG A 172 22.60 50.61 1.89
C ARG A 172 21.78 51.75 2.54
N PHE A 173 20.90 51.43 3.47
CA PHE A 173 19.92 52.37 4.02
C PHE A 173 19.99 52.56 5.51
N GLY A 174 20.92 51.86 6.21
CA GLY A 174 21.00 51.86 7.64
C GLY A 174 19.90 51.00 8.30
N GLU A 175 20.00 50.83 9.64
CA GLU A 175 18.95 50.14 10.39
C GLU A 175 17.65 50.95 10.34
N LEU A 176 16.53 50.27 10.07
CA LEU A 176 15.18 50.83 10.21
C LEU A 176 15.01 51.27 11.69
N ARG A 177 14.97 52.57 11.96
CA ARG A 177 14.60 53.07 13.26
C ARG A 177 13.08 52.81 13.45
N GLU A 178 12.75 52.09 14.49
CA GLU A 178 11.36 51.98 14.98
C GLU A 178 10.80 53.33 15.36
#